data_f106fb759b9611e14851c97eae5ac3e9
#
_entry.id   f106fb759b9611e14851c97eae5ac3e9
#
_cell.length_a   1.000
_cell.length_b   1.000
_cell.length_c   1.000
_cell.angle_alpha   90.00
_cell.angle_beta   90.00
_cell.angle_gamma   90.00
#
_symmetry.space_group_name_H-M   'P 1'
#
loop_
_entity.id
_entity.type
_entity.pdbx_description
1 polymer ?
#
loop_
_entity_poly.entity_id
_entity_poly.type
_entity_poly.pdbx_seq_one_letter_code
_entity_poly.pdbx_strand_id
1 'polypeptide(L)'
;MMAETDFEKAEKLYKQEKYDQAKTLFENYLKSNPNHYKTVEYLGDIAGHQKKWDEAIKQYKVLKTQFPKTANYWYKYGGALGMKAKSVNKFKALGMIDDVENAFLTAAKLDVKHIDSRWALVMLYIELPGIVGGSETKAVKYSNELMELSKVDGYLSKGYIDEYFNRYKKAETNYIKAHEIGNSKTTFQKLYNLYLNKIKDKAKATKLKEQFEKK
;
A
#
# COMPACT_ATOMS: atom_id res chain seq x y z
N MET A 1 15.83 5.13 -37.63
CA MET A 1 15.47 5.04 -36.20
C MET A 1 14.27 5.96 -35.96
N MET A 2 13.17 5.46 -35.43
CA MET A 2 12.08 6.35 -35.02
C MET A 2 12.54 7.17 -33.83
N ALA A 3 12.18 8.46 -33.80
CA ALA A 3 12.50 9.33 -32.67
C ALA A 3 11.74 8.83 -31.42
N GLU A 4 12.42 8.82 -30.28
CA GLU A 4 11.83 8.44 -29.00
C GLU A 4 10.70 9.41 -28.63
N THR A 5 9.54 8.89 -28.29
CA THR A 5 8.36 9.69 -27.92
C THR A 5 8.54 10.33 -26.54
N ASP A 6 7.81 11.40 -26.25
CA ASP A 6 7.81 12.04 -24.92
C ASP A 6 7.32 11.06 -23.83
N PHE A 7 6.43 10.12 -24.19
CA PHE A 7 5.98 9.08 -23.28
C PHE A 7 7.12 8.12 -22.87
N GLU A 8 7.90 7.63 -23.83
CA GLU A 8 9.04 6.72 -23.58
C GLU A 8 10.14 7.41 -22.75
N LYS A 9 10.43 8.68 -23.06
CA LYS A 9 11.35 9.50 -22.25
C LYS A 9 10.85 9.67 -20.82
N ALA A 10 9.56 9.97 -20.66
CA ALA A 10 8.93 10.12 -19.35
C ALA A 10 8.98 8.83 -18.52
N GLU A 11 8.73 7.66 -19.14
CA GLU A 11 8.86 6.37 -18.45
C GLU A 11 10.28 6.10 -17.94
N LYS A 12 11.32 6.45 -18.73
CA LYS A 12 12.71 6.34 -18.29
C LYS A 12 13.03 7.23 -17.11
N LEU A 13 12.56 8.47 -17.15
CA LEU A 13 12.73 9.42 -16.05
C LEU A 13 11.98 8.99 -14.79
N TYR A 14 10.77 8.44 -14.95
CA TYR A 14 10.00 7.88 -13.85
C TYR A 14 10.74 6.73 -13.15
N LYS A 15 11.30 5.79 -13.93
CA LYS A 15 12.12 4.68 -13.40
C LYS A 15 13.39 5.15 -12.68
N GLN A 16 13.90 6.35 -13.03
CA GLN A 16 15.03 7.01 -12.37
C GLN A 16 14.58 7.88 -11.19
N GLU A 17 13.31 7.84 -10.80
CA GLU A 17 12.70 8.65 -9.73
C GLU A 17 12.79 10.18 -9.97
N LYS A 18 13.05 10.58 -11.22
CA LYS A 18 13.08 11.99 -11.65
C LYS A 18 11.65 12.48 -11.93
N TYR A 19 10.83 12.50 -10.88
CA TYR A 19 9.38 12.65 -10.98
C TYR A 19 8.95 13.99 -11.60
N ASP A 20 9.60 15.12 -11.28
CA ASP A 20 9.22 16.43 -11.84
C ASP A 20 9.46 16.49 -13.35
N GLN A 21 10.58 15.93 -13.82
CA GLN A 21 10.90 15.89 -15.25
C GLN A 21 9.95 14.92 -15.98
N ALA A 22 9.69 13.74 -15.39
CA ALA A 22 8.75 12.78 -15.95
C ALA A 22 7.33 13.38 -16.04
N LYS A 23 6.88 14.08 -14.99
CA LYS A 23 5.57 14.75 -14.96
C LYS A 23 5.39 15.71 -16.12
N THR A 24 6.36 16.57 -16.37
CA THR A 24 6.30 17.56 -17.46
C THR A 24 6.11 16.89 -18.82
N LEU A 25 6.87 15.82 -19.10
CA LEU A 25 6.74 15.09 -20.37
C LEU A 25 5.42 14.31 -20.46
N PHE A 26 4.96 13.70 -19.38
CA PHE A 26 3.65 13.03 -19.36
C PHE A 26 2.50 14.01 -19.58
N GLU A 27 2.54 15.18 -18.94
CA GLU A 27 1.54 16.23 -19.15
C GLU A 27 1.52 16.74 -20.59
N ASN A 28 2.69 16.94 -21.21
CA ASN A 28 2.78 17.34 -22.62
C ASN A 28 2.25 16.23 -23.54
N TYR A 29 2.62 14.99 -23.29
CA TYR A 29 2.12 13.86 -24.08
C TYR A 29 0.60 13.73 -23.98
N LEU A 30 0.03 13.90 -22.79
CA LEU A 30 -1.41 13.81 -22.57
C LEU A 30 -2.22 14.91 -23.29
N LYS A 31 -1.65 16.11 -23.53
CA LYS A 31 -2.29 17.17 -24.31
C LYS A 31 -2.60 16.71 -25.75
N SER A 32 -1.68 15.97 -26.35
CA SER A 32 -1.85 15.42 -27.70
C SER A 32 -2.56 14.07 -27.73
N ASN A 33 -2.62 13.38 -26.58
CA ASN A 33 -3.17 12.03 -26.43
C ASN A 33 -4.10 11.96 -25.19
N PRO A 34 -5.24 12.67 -25.17
CA PRO A 34 -6.06 12.89 -23.98
C PRO A 34 -6.65 11.58 -23.38
N ASN A 35 -6.77 10.53 -24.19
CA ASN A 35 -7.30 9.22 -23.77
C ASN A 35 -6.17 8.19 -23.47
N HIS A 36 -4.92 8.64 -23.33
CA HIS A 36 -3.83 7.72 -22.99
C HIS A 36 -3.80 7.46 -21.48
N TYR A 37 -4.66 6.56 -21.02
CA TYR A 37 -4.90 6.30 -19.59
C TYR A 37 -3.67 5.80 -18.82
N LYS A 38 -2.70 5.18 -19.51
CA LYS A 38 -1.42 4.83 -18.88
C LYS A 38 -0.65 6.06 -18.42
N THR A 39 -0.69 7.14 -19.18
CA THR A 39 -0.13 8.45 -18.76
C THR A 39 -0.87 9.02 -17.55
N VAL A 40 -2.21 8.90 -17.52
CA VAL A 40 -3.02 9.31 -16.37
C VAL A 40 -2.60 8.52 -15.11
N GLU A 41 -2.33 7.22 -15.24
CA GLU A 41 -1.84 6.38 -14.14
C GLU A 41 -0.49 6.87 -13.63
N TYR A 42 0.50 7.09 -14.50
CA TYR A 42 1.80 7.64 -14.12
C TYR A 42 1.71 9.00 -13.42
N LEU A 43 0.84 9.89 -13.90
CA LEU A 43 0.62 11.18 -13.24
C LEU A 43 0.03 11.03 -11.83
N GLY A 44 -0.88 10.07 -11.64
CA GLY A 44 -1.41 9.70 -10.33
C GLY A 44 -0.31 9.15 -9.41
N ASP A 45 0.51 8.23 -9.92
CA ASP A 45 1.60 7.61 -9.18
C ASP A 45 2.66 8.65 -8.76
N ILE A 46 3.05 9.56 -9.67
CA ILE A 46 3.96 10.68 -9.38
C ILE A 46 3.38 11.57 -8.29
N ALA A 47 2.10 11.96 -8.40
CA ALA A 47 1.44 12.76 -7.38
C ALA A 47 1.44 12.05 -6.01
N GLY A 48 1.23 10.74 -5.98
CA GLY A 48 1.33 9.90 -4.78
C GLY A 48 2.73 9.93 -4.16
N HIS A 49 3.79 9.74 -4.96
CA HIS A 49 5.18 9.84 -4.50
C HIS A 49 5.51 11.23 -3.93
N GLN A 50 4.95 12.28 -4.53
CA GLN A 50 5.11 13.66 -4.08
C GLN A 50 4.16 14.04 -2.92
N LYS A 51 3.33 13.11 -2.45
CA LYS A 51 2.29 13.34 -1.41
C LYS A 51 1.27 14.42 -1.78
N LYS A 52 1.07 14.66 -3.07
CA LYS A 52 0.06 15.57 -3.63
C LYS A 52 -1.26 14.81 -3.79
N TRP A 53 -1.90 14.51 -2.65
CA TRP A 53 -3.01 13.56 -2.59
C TRP A 53 -4.21 14.00 -3.42
N ASP A 54 -4.52 15.29 -3.51
CA ASP A 54 -5.63 15.80 -4.34
C ASP A 54 -5.40 15.54 -5.83
N GLU A 55 -4.17 15.72 -6.31
CA GLU A 55 -3.79 15.40 -7.68
C GLU A 55 -3.89 13.90 -7.93
N ALA A 56 -3.36 13.07 -7.02
CA ALA A 56 -3.44 11.61 -7.12
C ALA A 56 -4.90 11.12 -7.17
N ILE A 57 -5.74 11.60 -6.26
CA ILE A 57 -7.17 11.28 -6.21
C ILE A 57 -7.86 11.64 -7.54
N LYS A 58 -7.56 12.82 -8.09
CA LYS A 58 -8.13 13.27 -9.37
C LYS A 58 -7.79 12.28 -10.49
N GLN A 59 -6.53 11.89 -10.64
CA GLN A 59 -6.10 10.97 -11.68
C GLN A 59 -6.70 9.57 -11.50
N TYR A 60 -6.65 9.02 -10.30
CA TYR A 60 -7.21 7.69 -10.03
C TYR A 60 -8.74 7.65 -10.10
N LYS A 61 -9.43 8.78 -9.84
CA LYS A 61 -10.87 8.90 -10.07
C LYS A 61 -11.21 8.75 -11.55
N VAL A 62 -10.43 9.36 -12.44
CA VAL A 62 -10.60 9.18 -13.90
C VAL A 62 -10.45 7.69 -14.25
N LEU A 63 -9.37 7.05 -13.79
CA LEU A 63 -9.09 5.65 -14.12
C LEU A 63 -10.18 4.68 -13.63
N LYS A 64 -10.60 4.78 -12.34
CA LYS A 64 -11.65 3.90 -11.83
C LYS A 64 -13.02 4.13 -12.49
N THR A 65 -13.24 5.35 -12.99
CA THR A 65 -14.50 5.68 -13.69
C THR A 65 -14.50 5.13 -15.12
N GLN A 66 -13.38 5.23 -15.82
CA GLN A 66 -13.25 4.69 -17.18
C GLN A 66 -13.12 3.16 -17.18
N PHE A 67 -12.52 2.60 -16.17
CA PHE A 67 -12.26 1.15 -16.02
C PHE A 67 -12.82 0.62 -14.70
N PRO A 68 -14.14 0.64 -14.51
CA PRO A 68 -14.77 0.34 -13.22
C PRO A 68 -14.58 -1.11 -12.74
N LYS A 69 -14.15 -2.01 -13.64
CA LYS A 69 -13.87 -3.42 -13.31
C LYS A 69 -12.39 -3.69 -12.99
N THR A 70 -11.53 -2.68 -12.97
CA THR A 70 -10.10 -2.83 -12.69
C THR A 70 -9.83 -2.63 -11.21
N ALA A 71 -9.61 -3.70 -10.48
CA ALA A 71 -9.40 -3.70 -9.03
C ALA A 71 -8.29 -2.74 -8.58
N ASN A 72 -7.15 -2.73 -9.30
CA ASN A 72 -6.01 -1.88 -8.96
C ASN A 72 -6.32 -0.38 -8.98
N TYR A 73 -7.23 0.08 -9.85
CA TYR A 73 -7.60 1.51 -9.90
C TYR A 73 -8.48 1.92 -8.71
N TRP A 74 -9.33 1.03 -8.24
CA TRP A 74 -10.08 1.23 -7.00
C TRP A 74 -9.14 1.25 -5.79
N TYR A 75 -8.18 0.32 -5.74
CA TYR A 75 -7.17 0.28 -4.69
C TYR A 75 -6.32 1.56 -4.64
N LYS A 76 -5.78 2.01 -5.78
CA LYS A 76 -5.00 3.25 -5.87
C LYS A 76 -5.81 4.48 -5.45
N TYR A 77 -7.07 4.56 -5.87
CA TYR A 77 -7.99 5.61 -5.47
C TYR A 77 -8.23 5.61 -3.96
N GLY A 78 -8.57 4.48 -3.38
CA GLY A 78 -8.77 4.31 -1.94
C GLY A 78 -7.50 4.62 -1.14
N GLY A 79 -6.33 4.23 -1.66
CA GLY A 79 -5.03 4.52 -1.06
C GLY A 79 -4.75 6.03 -0.98
N ALA A 80 -4.95 6.75 -2.08
CA ALA A 80 -4.77 8.19 -2.11
C ALA A 80 -5.75 8.93 -1.19
N LEU A 81 -7.03 8.51 -1.15
CA LEU A 81 -8.03 9.02 -0.21
C LEU A 81 -7.62 8.76 1.25
N GLY A 82 -7.18 7.55 1.57
CA GLY A 82 -6.73 7.19 2.92
C GLY A 82 -5.53 8.02 3.38
N MET A 83 -4.57 8.25 2.49
CA MET A 83 -3.41 9.11 2.78
C MET A 83 -3.82 10.58 2.94
N LYS A 84 -4.77 11.07 2.14
CA LYS A 84 -5.34 12.40 2.34
C LYS A 84 -6.06 12.50 3.68
N ALA A 85 -6.86 11.50 4.06
CA ALA A 85 -7.54 11.46 5.35
C ALA A 85 -6.56 11.57 6.52
N LYS A 86 -5.40 10.92 6.44
CA LYS A 86 -4.32 11.03 7.45
C LYS A 86 -3.66 12.42 7.49
N SER A 87 -3.75 13.22 6.43
CA SER A 87 -3.12 14.54 6.30
C SER A 87 -4.03 15.72 6.66
N VAL A 88 -5.31 15.50 6.87
CA VAL A 88 -6.29 16.54 7.20
C VAL A 88 -6.74 16.41 8.66
N ASN A 89 -7.52 17.40 9.16
CA ASN A 89 -8.08 17.33 10.50
C ASN A 89 -9.12 16.18 10.64
N LYS A 90 -9.38 15.76 11.88
CA LYS A 90 -10.25 14.61 12.19
C LYS A 90 -11.65 14.72 11.60
N PHE A 91 -12.25 15.91 11.58
CA PHE A 91 -13.60 16.09 11.04
C PHE A 91 -13.65 15.86 9.53
N LYS A 92 -12.66 16.38 8.79
CA LYS A 92 -12.55 16.13 7.36
C LYS A 92 -12.21 14.67 7.07
N ALA A 93 -11.33 14.06 7.87
CA ALA A 93 -10.99 12.66 7.76
C ALA A 93 -12.21 11.73 7.92
N LEU A 94 -13.07 12.00 8.91
CA LEU A 94 -14.29 11.23 9.14
C LEU A 94 -15.20 11.17 7.90
N GLY A 95 -15.36 12.31 7.20
CA GLY A 95 -16.15 12.36 5.96
C GLY A 95 -15.56 11.59 4.78
N MET A 96 -14.33 11.04 4.90
CA MET A 96 -13.66 10.30 3.84
C MET A 96 -13.62 8.79 4.10
N ILE A 97 -13.89 8.33 5.32
CA ILE A 97 -13.69 6.93 5.73
C ILE A 97 -14.52 5.96 4.90
N ASP A 98 -15.81 6.26 4.70
CA ASP A 98 -16.72 5.39 3.93
C ASP A 98 -16.25 5.23 2.48
N ASP A 99 -15.76 6.29 1.85
CA ASP A 99 -15.22 6.23 0.49
C ASP A 99 -13.93 5.41 0.42
N VAL A 100 -13.05 5.52 1.43
CA VAL A 100 -11.83 4.72 1.55
C VAL A 100 -12.18 3.24 1.71
N GLU A 101 -13.07 2.91 2.65
CA GLU A 101 -13.51 1.53 2.89
C GLU A 101 -14.16 0.94 1.62
N ASN A 102 -15.09 1.67 1.02
CA ASN A 102 -15.78 1.22 -0.20
C ASN A 102 -14.81 0.96 -1.36
N ALA A 103 -13.80 1.82 -1.54
CA ALA A 103 -12.81 1.64 -2.60
C ALA A 103 -11.99 0.35 -2.40
N PHE A 104 -11.52 0.06 -1.19
CA PHE A 104 -10.78 -1.16 -0.91
C PHE A 104 -11.65 -2.42 -0.97
N LEU A 105 -12.89 -2.36 -0.48
CA LEU A 105 -13.85 -3.45 -0.58
C LEU A 105 -14.18 -3.77 -2.05
N THR A 106 -14.37 -2.73 -2.86
CA THR A 106 -14.62 -2.88 -4.31
C THR A 106 -13.42 -3.55 -5.00
N ALA A 107 -12.20 -3.11 -4.71
CA ALA A 107 -10.99 -3.73 -5.26
C ALA A 107 -10.89 -5.21 -4.87
N ALA A 108 -11.10 -5.54 -3.59
CA ALA A 108 -11.05 -6.92 -3.10
C ALA A 108 -12.14 -7.83 -3.71
N LYS A 109 -13.32 -7.26 -4.02
CA LYS A 109 -14.42 -7.97 -4.68
C LYS A 109 -14.17 -8.18 -6.16
N LEU A 110 -13.60 -7.19 -6.86
CA LEU A 110 -13.30 -7.26 -8.29
C LEU A 110 -12.20 -8.26 -8.61
N ASP A 111 -11.21 -8.37 -7.73
CA ASP A 111 -10.14 -9.35 -7.86
C ASP A 111 -9.94 -10.09 -6.52
N VAL A 112 -10.40 -11.34 -6.49
CA VAL A 112 -10.30 -12.20 -5.31
C VAL A 112 -8.86 -12.53 -4.91
N LYS A 113 -7.88 -12.29 -5.80
CA LYS A 113 -6.45 -12.49 -5.55
C LYS A 113 -5.69 -11.20 -5.27
N HIS A 114 -6.36 -10.06 -5.21
CA HIS A 114 -5.72 -8.76 -5.00
C HIS A 114 -5.22 -8.63 -3.56
N ILE A 115 -3.94 -8.89 -3.35
CA ILE A 115 -3.27 -8.87 -2.04
C ILE A 115 -3.31 -7.47 -1.41
N ASP A 116 -2.96 -6.44 -2.18
CA ASP A 116 -2.81 -5.08 -1.66
C ASP A 116 -4.12 -4.50 -1.07
N SER A 117 -5.27 -4.79 -1.68
CA SER A 117 -6.56 -4.35 -1.13
C SER A 117 -6.90 -5.01 0.21
N ARG A 118 -6.51 -6.28 0.39
CA ARG A 118 -6.69 -6.99 1.66
C ARG A 118 -5.79 -6.44 2.74
N TRP A 119 -4.53 -6.14 2.41
CA TRP A 119 -3.63 -5.43 3.31
C TRP A 119 -4.18 -4.06 3.71
N ALA A 120 -4.68 -3.30 2.74
CA ALA A 120 -5.29 -2.00 3.01
C ALA A 120 -6.49 -2.11 3.96
N LEU A 121 -7.33 -3.14 3.82
CA LEU A 121 -8.46 -3.41 4.71
C LEU A 121 -8.00 -3.84 6.11
N VAL A 122 -6.97 -4.69 6.23
CA VAL A 122 -6.38 -5.03 7.54
C VAL A 122 -5.94 -3.76 8.25
N MET A 123 -5.15 -2.91 7.58
CA MET A 123 -4.63 -1.67 8.16
C MET A 123 -5.77 -0.70 8.52
N LEU A 124 -6.73 -0.52 7.61
CA LEU A 124 -7.87 0.36 7.84
C LEU A 124 -8.64 -0.02 9.10
N TYR A 125 -9.03 -1.29 9.23
CA TYR A 125 -9.83 -1.75 10.37
C TYR A 125 -9.07 -1.77 11.70
N ILE A 126 -7.75 -1.89 11.67
CA ILE A 126 -6.93 -1.82 12.88
C ILE A 126 -6.65 -0.37 13.29
N GLU A 127 -6.38 0.52 12.33
CA GLU A 127 -6.00 1.91 12.63
C GLU A 127 -7.21 2.81 12.95
N LEU A 128 -8.40 2.47 12.47
CA LEU A 128 -9.61 3.23 12.79
C LEU A 128 -10.07 2.98 14.23
N PRO A 129 -10.49 4.03 14.97
CA PRO A 129 -11.23 3.86 16.20
C PRO A 129 -12.51 3.05 16.01
N GLY A 130 -12.87 2.22 16.98
CA GLY A 130 -14.09 1.36 16.90
C GLY A 130 -15.37 2.13 16.61
N ILE A 131 -15.50 3.34 17.16
CA ILE A 131 -16.65 4.23 16.94
C ILE A 131 -16.85 4.66 15.47
N VAL A 132 -15.81 4.58 14.66
CA VAL A 132 -15.83 4.96 13.24
C VAL A 132 -15.53 3.79 12.32
N GLY A 133 -15.82 2.57 12.76
CA GLY A 133 -15.74 1.38 11.93
C GLY A 133 -14.51 0.48 12.15
N GLY A 134 -13.59 0.86 13.05
CA GLY A 134 -12.45 0.02 13.43
C GLY A 134 -12.93 -1.31 14.03
N SER A 135 -12.29 -2.42 13.66
CA SER A 135 -12.69 -3.75 14.08
C SER A 135 -11.57 -4.76 13.91
N GLU A 136 -11.08 -5.31 15.03
CA GLU A 136 -10.10 -6.40 14.98
C GLU A 136 -10.68 -7.62 14.25
N THR A 137 -11.94 -7.95 14.45
CA THR A 137 -12.61 -9.08 13.78
C THR A 137 -12.60 -8.94 12.26
N LYS A 138 -12.90 -7.74 11.74
CA LYS A 138 -12.83 -7.47 10.30
C LYS A 138 -11.39 -7.57 9.79
N ALA A 139 -10.41 -7.02 10.52
CA ALA A 139 -9.00 -7.11 10.16
C ALA A 139 -8.52 -8.56 10.11
N VAL A 140 -8.87 -9.38 11.11
CA VAL A 140 -8.53 -10.82 11.14
C VAL A 140 -9.15 -11.57 9.96
N LYS A 141 -10.37 -11.23 9.55
CA LYS A 141 -11.00 -11.81 8.35
C LYS A 141 -10.10 -11.62 7.12
N TYR A 142 -9.66 -10.38 6.82
CA TYR A 142 -8.82 -10.12 5.66
C TYR A 142 -7.39 -10.65 5.82
N SER A 143 -6.87 -10.73 7.04
CA SER A 143 -5.62 -11.41 7.33
C SER A 143 -5.70 -12.92 7.04
N ASN A 144 -6.83 -13.56 7.31
CA ASN A 144 -7.04 -14.95 6.94
C ASN A 144 -7.16 -15.13 5.42
N GLU A 145 -7.82 -14.21 4.70
CA GLU A 145 -7.83 -14.22 3.24
C GLU A 145 -6.42 -14.05 2.66
N LEU A 146 -5.59 -13.19 3.24
CA LEU A 146 -4.18 -13.08 2.87
C LEU A 146 -3.42 -14.38 3.09
N MET A 147 -3.68 -15.10 4.18
CA MET A 147 -3.05 -16.40 4.46
C MET A 147 -3.32 -17.44 3.38
N GLU A 148 -4.53 -17.44 2.79
CA GLU A 148 -4.88 -18.33 1.69
C GLU A 148 -4.18 -17.96 0.37
N LEU A 149 -3.93 -16.66 0.16
CA LEU A 149 -3.29 -16.16 -1.06
C LEU A 149 -1.77 -16.21 -0.99
N SER A 150 -1.21 -15.88 0.16
CA SER A 150 0.23 -15.81 0.41
C SER A 150 0.49 -16.05 1.90
N LYS A 151 1.14 -17.16 2.23
CA LYS A 151 1.49 -17.47 3.62
C LYS A 151 2.36 -16.40 4.26
N VAL A 152 3.27 -15.78 3.48
CA VAL A 152 4.11 -14.68 3.96
C VAL A 152 3.26 -13.49 4.35
N ASP A 153 2.35 -13.04 3.49
CA ASP A 153 1.45 -11.91 3.76
C ASP A 153 0.48 -12.23 4.90
N GLY A 154 -0.02 -13.47 4.97
CA GLY A 154 -0.85 -13.94 6.06
C GLY A 154 -0.15 -13.84 7.41
N TYR A 155 1.08 -14.35 7.54
CA TYR A 155 1.84 -14.24 8.78
C TYR A 155 2.26 -12.80 9.08
N LEU A 156 2.68 -12.02 8.08
CA LEU A 156 2.99 -10.60 8.27
C LEU A 156 1.78 -9.82 8.78
N SER A 157 0.60 -10.05 8.23
CA SER A 157 -0.62 -9.35 8.64
C SER A 157 -1.09 -9.75 10.04
N LYS A 158 -0.98 -11.04 10.41
CA LYS A 158 -1.23 -11.50 11.78
C LYS A 158 -0.24 -10.87 12.76
N GLY A 159 1.03 -10.84 12.40
CA GLY A 159 2.05 -10.16 13.20
C GLY A 159 1.76 -8.68 13.38
N TYR A 160 1.33 -8.00 12.33
CA TYR A 160 0.95 -6.59 12.37
C TYR A 160 -0.23 -6.33 13.33
N ILE A 161 -1.29 -7.15 13.25
CA ILE A 161 -2.44 -7.07 14.16
C ILE A 161 -1.99 -7.26 15.61
N ASP A 162 -1.19 -8.31 15.88
CA ASP A 162 -0.70 -8.60 17.23
C ASP A 162 0.24 -7.52 17.76
N GLU A 163 1.11 -6.96 16.92
CA GLU A 163 1.99 -5.85 17.28
C GLU A 163 1.19 -4.59 17.64
N TYR A 164 0.16 -4.26 16.87
CA TYR A 164 -0.70 -3.10 17.14
C TYR A 164 -1.37 -3.18 18.52
N PHE A 165 -1.82 -4.38 18.90
CA PHE A 165 -2.43 -4.61 20.22
C PHE A 165 -1.42 -4.99 21.31
N ASN A 166 -0.13 -4.73 21.11
CA ASN A 166 0.95 -4.99 22.05
C ASN A 166 1.10 -6.48 22.47
N ARG A 167 0.60 -7.40 21.67
CA ARG A 167 0.75 -8.85 21.86
C ARG A 167 2.09 -9.33 21.27
N TYR A 168 3.19 -8.77 21.76
CA TYR A 168 4.51 -8.88 21.12
C TYR A 168 5.04 -10.31 20.97
N LYS A 169 4.72 -11.22 21.90
CA LYS A 169 5.09 -12.66 21.76
C LYS A 169 4.39 -13.32 20.57
N LYS A 170 3.10 -13.00 20.35
CA LYS A 170 2.36 -13.51 19.18
C LYS A 170 2.87 -12.86 17.89
N ALA A 171 3.13 -11.55 17.92
CA ALA A 171 3.72 -10.83 16.78
C ALA A 171 5.09 -11.43 16.40
N GLU A 172 5.96 -11.70 17.37
CA GLU A 172 7.26 -12.37 17.16
C GLU A 172 7.09 -13.72 16.47
N THR A 173 6.21 -14.57 16.99
CA THR A 173 5.94 -15.89 16.38
C THR A 173 5.49 -15.79 14.94
N ASN A 174 4.60 -14.86 14.63
CA ASN A 174 4.11 -14.66 13.28
C ASN A 174 5.19 -14.07 12.35
N TYR A 175 5.96 -13.09 12.80
CA TYR A 175 7.04 -12.51 11.98
C TYR A 175 8.19 -13.48 11.75
N ILE A 176 8.52 -14.35 12.71
CA ILE A 176 9.50 -15.44 12.50
C ILE A 176 9.03 -16.34 11.36
N LYS A 177 7.78 -16.83 11.40
CA LYS A 177 7.22 -17.67 10.34
C LYS A 177 7.22 -16.97 8.97
N ALA A 178 6.85 -15.69 8.94
CA ALA A 178 6.91 -14.92 7.70
C ALA A 178 8.34 -14.82 7.15
N HIS A 179 9.34 -14.63 8.04
CA HIS A 179 10.74 -14.50 7.63
C HIS A 179 11.34 -15.84 7.22
N GLU A 180 11.01 -16.93 7.88
CA GLU A 180 11.43 -18.29 7.51
C GLU A 180 10.96 -18.67 6.11
N ILE A 181 9.72 -18.30 5.74
CA ILE A 181 9.14 -18.60 4.43
C ILE A 181 9.63 -17.62 3.36
N GLY A 182 9.56 -16.32 3.64
CA GLY A 182 9.79 -15.26 2.64
C GLY A 182 11.24 -14.85 2.49
N ASN A 183 12.01 -14.91 3.56
CA ASN A 183 13.43 -14.54 3.63
C ASN A 183 13.79 -13.26 2.84
N SER A 184 12.92 -12.25 2.92
CA SER A 184 13.04 -11.01 2.18
C SER A 184 13.45 -9.84 3.09
N LYS A 185 13.90 -8.75 2.47
CA LYS A 185 14.16 -7.50 3.20
C LYS A 185 12.95 -7.04 4.02
N THR A 186 11.75 -7.18 3.48
CA THR A 186 10.51 -6.80 4.16
C THR A 186 10.27 -7.63 5.42
N THR A 187 10.36 -8.97 5.31
CA THR A 187 10.17 -9.86 6.47
C THR A 187 11.25 -9.68 7.52
N PHE A 188 12.51 -9.48 7.08
CA PHE A 188 13.62 -9.12 7.96
C PHE A 188 13.33 -7.83 8.72
N GLN A 189 12.98 -6.75 8.03
CA GLN A 189 12.75 -5.44 8.66
C GLN A 189 11.62 -5.47 9.67
N LYS A 190 10.53 -6.20 9.41
CA LYS A 190 9.41 -6.33 10.34
C LYS A 190 9.84 -6.98 11.66
N LEU A 191 10.53 -8.11 11.58
CA LEU A 191 11.02 -8.83 12.77
C LEU A 191 12.10 -8.03 13.49
N TYR A 192 13.04 -7.45 12.75
CA TYR A 192 14.11 -6.62 13.31
C TYR A 192 13.58 -5.41 14.07
N ASN A 193 12.61 -4.70 13.49
CA ASN A 193 11.98 -3.55 14.13
C ASN A 193 11.17 -3.94 15.38
N LEU A 194 10.52 -5.10 15.36
CA LEU A 194 9.84 -5.62 16.56
C LEU A 194 10.84 -5.82 17.71
N TYR A 195 11.99 -6.46 17.42
CA TYR A 195 13.03 -6.68 18.43
C TYR A 195 13.60 -5.38 18.98
N LEU A 196 13.95 -4.43 18.12
CA LEU A 196 14.55 -3.17 18.55
C LEU A 196 13.58 -2.24 19.28
N ASN A 197 12.38 -2.06 18.72
CA ASN A 197 11.52 -0.94 19.08
C ASN A 197 10.42 -1.34 20.06
N LYS A 198 10.01 -2.61 20.07
CA LYS A 198 8.88 -3.09 20.88
C LYS A 198 9.35 -4.02 22.01
N ILE A 199 10.03 -5.10 21.67
CA ILE A 199 10.56 -6.07 22.66
C ILE A 199 11.81 -5.50 23.38
N LYS A 200 12.57 -4.61 22.68
CA LYS A 200 13.83 -4.01 23.16
C LYS A 200 14.92 -5.04 23.43
N ASP A 201 14.94 -6.12 22.66
CA ASP A 201 15.93 -7.19 22.71
C ASP A 201 17.01 -6.97 21.62
N LYS A 202 18.04 -6.21 21.97
CA LYS A 202 19.15 -5.91 21.07
C LYS A 202 19.93 -7.15 20.65
N ALA A 203 20.03 -8.16 21.51
CA ALA A 203 20.77 -9.39 21.21
C ALA A 203 20.07 -10.19 20.10
N LYS A 204 18.75 -10.35 20.17
CA LYS A 204 17.96 -10.97 19.09
C LYS A 204 18.03 -10.17 17.78
N ALA A 205 17.96 -8.84 17.84
CA ALA A 205 18.08 -7.98 16.68
C ALA A 205 19.45 -8.14 15.99
N THR A 206 20.53 -8.10 16.74
CA THR A 206 21.89 -8.27 16.22
C THR A 206 22.07 -9.65 15.59
N LYS A 207 21.64 -10.72 16.27
CA LYS A 207 21.71 -12.09 15.73
C LYS A 207 20.94 -12.22 14.41
N LEU A 208 19.73 -11.68 14.35
CA LEU A 208 18.92 -11.69 13.12
C LEU A 208 19.63 -10.97 11.97
N LYS A 209 20.22 -9.80 12.25
CA LYS A 209 20.96 -9.01 11.25
C LYS A 209 22.17 -9.78 10.71
N GLU A 210 22.99 -10.35 11.60
CA GLU A 210 24.15 -11.15 11.19
C GLU A 210 23.76 -12.37 10.33
N GLN A 211 22.65 -13.02 10.65
CA GLN A 211 22.13 -14.14 9.86
C GLN A 211 21.63 -13.71 8.49
N PHE A 212 21.04 -12.52 8.38
CA PHE A 212 20.51 -12.01 7.12
C PHE A 212 21.62 -11.49 6.18
N GLU A 213 22.67 -10.88 6.75
CA GLU A 213 23.83 -10.34 5.99
C GLU A 213 24.81 -11.43 5.50
N LYS A 214 24.80 -12.63 6.10
CA LYS A 214 25.63 -13.76 5.69
C LYS A 214 25.11 -14.55 4.48
N LYS A 215 23.94 -14.17 3.96
CA LYS A 215 23.30 -14.79 2.78
C LYS A 215 23.47 -13.92 1.55
#